data_db07447ad6d6f9ea37915c7fdd9ea68d
#
_entry.id   db07447ad6d6f9ea37915c7fdd9ea68d
#
_cell.length_a   1.000
_cell.length_b   1.000
_cell.length_c   1.000
_cell.angle_alpha   90.00
_cell.angle_beta   90.00
_cell.angle_gamma   90.00
#
_symmetry.space_group_name_H-M   'P 1'
#
loop_
_entity.id
_entity.type
_entity.pdbx_description
1 polymer ?
#
loop_
_entity_poly.entity_id
_entity_poly.type
_entity_poly.pdbx_seq_one_letter_code
_entity_poly.pdbx_strand_id
1 'polypeptide(L)'
;MSKRGIFGRRRFGRHQGGAAAIEFALLVPILLAIIFSTLEAGWLMVQTIMLDRALDLTVRELRIGSFANPTQEAMRERICAQAVVLVDCQKTLALELIPITSAASYPTDAARCLNRDTTLQPVLRFDAGQRTQTVFVRACYVVEPFTPGLGLGLVLSKDETGAVRLVSKSGFINEPA
;
A
#
# COMPACT_ATOMS: atom_id res chain seq x y z
N MET A 1 51.53 56.45 40.46
CA MET A 1 50.83 56.51 39.16
C MET A 1 50.10 55.14 39.00
N SER A 2 48.80 55.13 39.34
CA SER A 2 47.99 53.91 39.32
C SER A 2 47.17 53.87 38.06
N LYS A 3 47.39 52.88 37.15
CA LYS A 3 46.60 52.66 35.97
C LYS A 3 45.43 51.75 36.34
N ARG A 4 44.23 52.30 36.48
CA ARG A 4 42.97 51.55 36.60
C ARG A 4 42.61 50.97 35.24
N GLY A 5 42.70 49.66 35.11
CA GLY A 5 42.22 48.90 33.96
C GLY A 5 40.69 48.99 33.86
N ILE A 6 40.18 49.55 32.80
CA ILE A 6 38.76 49.62 32.49
C ILE A 6 38.36 48.25 31.92
N PHE A 7 37.78 47.39 32.76
CA PHE A 7 37.10 46.14 32.30
C PHE A 7 35.87 46.57 31.53
N GLY A 8 35.98 46.56 30.21
CA GLY A 8 34.86 46.75 29.32
C GLY A 8 33.83 45.60 29.49
N ARG A 9 32.71 45.90 30.17
CA ARG A 9 31.53 44.99 30.20
C ARG A 9 31.09 44.80 28.77
N ARG A 10 31.45 43.68 28.15
CA ARG A 10 30.84 43.21 26.91
C ARG A 10 29.34 43.11 27.16
N ARG A 11 28.59 44.08 26.61
CA ARG A 11 27.13 43.98 26.48
C ARG A 11 26.85 42.76 25.62
N PHE A 12 26.44 41.63 26.23
CA PHE A 12 25.75 40.54 25.52
C PHE A 12 24.48 41.15 24.97
N GLY A 13 24.52 41.58 23.71
CA GLY A 13 23.35 42.04 22.99
C GLY A 13 22.35 40.87 23.00
N ARG A 14 21.11 41.14 23.43
CA ARG A 14 19.99 40.19 23.39
C ARG A 14 19.76 39.85 21.92
N HIS A 15 20.45 38.86 21.40
CA HIS A 15 20.13 38.25 20.10
C HIS A 15 18.85 37.41 20.25
N GLN A 16 17.69 38.07 20.09
CA GLN A 16 16.38 37.41 20.09
C GLN A 16 16.22 36.47 18.88
N GLY A 17 17.04 36.55 17.86
CA GLY A 17 17.04 35.68 16.70
C GLY A 17 17.42 34.23 17.02
N GLY A 18 18.14 33.94 18.12
CA GLY A 18 18.48 32.57 18.53
C GLY A 18 17.30 31.79 19.11
N ALA A 19 16.39 32.46 19.83
CA ALA A 19 15.22 31.82 20.41
C ALA A 19 14.25 31.34 19.32
N ALA A 20 13.94 32.19 18.34
CA ALA A 20 13.09 31.84 17.21
C ALA A 20 13.68 30.68 16.37
N ALA A 21 15.00 30.64 16.19
CA ALA A 21 15.65 29.53 15.48
C ALA A 21 15.49 28.18 16.20
N ILE A 22 15.58 28.18 17.54
CA ILE A 22 15.40 26.96 18.34
C ILE A 22 13.94 26.51 18.30
N GLU A 23 12.98 27.43 18.46
CA GLU A 23 11.55 27.13 18.35
C GLU A 23 11.21 26.52 16.97
N PHE A 24 11.70 27.13 15.91
CA PHE A 24 11.53 26.61 14.56
C PHE A 24 12.14 25.21 14.40
N ALA A 25 13.37 24.99 14.87
CA ALA A 25 14.04 23.70 14.76
C ALA A 25 13.32 22.58 15.51
N LEU A 26 12.59 22.89 16.58
CA LEU A 26 11.80 21.92 17.33
C LEU A 26 10.44 21.61 16.66
N LEU A 27 9.82 22.63 16.03
CA LEU A 27 8.50 22.47 15.43
C LEU A 27 8.54 21.85 14.03
N VAL A 28 9.57 22.16 13.24
CA VAL A 28 9.68 21.71 11.84
C VAL A 28 9.67 20.17 11.70
N PRO A 29 10.41 19.39 12.49
CA PRO A 29 10.36 17.93 12.37
C PRO A 29 8.96 17.35 12.58
N ILE A 30 8.21 17.90 13.54
CA ILE A 30 6.84 17.46 13.82
C ILE A 30 5.91 17.83 12.66
N LEU A 31 6.03 19.05 12.15
CA LEU A 31 5.25 19.53 11.00
C LEU A 31 5.52 18.65 9.76
N LEU A 32 6.80 18.40 9.46
CA LEU A 32 7.19 17.54 8.34
C LEU A 32 6.67 16.10 8.50
N ALA A 33 6.74 15.54 9.72
CA ALA A 33 6.19 14.21 9.98
C ALA A 33 4.69 14.13 9.69
N ILE A 34 3.91 15.16 10.04
CA ILE A 34 2.48 15.24 9.74
C ILE A 34 2.25 15.36 8.23
N ILE A 35 2.97 16.25 7.54
CA ILE A 35 2.82 16.46 6.10
C ILE A 35 3.14 15.18 5.34
N PHE A 36 4.28 14.53 5.60
CA PHE A 36 4.64 13.30 4.91
C PHE A 36 3.69 12.15 5.23
N SER A 37 3.22 12.04 6.48
CA SER A 37 2.22 11.03 6.85
C SER A 37 0.90 11.20 6.10
N THR A 38 0.44 12.42 5.92
CA THR A 38 -0.81 12.70 5.18
C THR A 38 -0.66 12.42 3.69
N LEU A 39 0.47 12.78 3.10
CA LEU A 39 0.77 12.47 1.68
C LEU A 39 0.86 10.95 1.46
N GLU A 40 1.54 10.24 2.35
CA GLU A 40 1.66 8.78 2.27
C GLU A 40 0.31 8.08 2.42
N ALA A 41 -0.49 8.49 3.41
CA ALA A 41 -1.85 7.96 3.59
C ALA A 41 -2.71 8.18 2.34
N GLY A 42 -2.67 9.38 1.79
CA GLY A 42 -3.39 9.72 0.56
C GLY A 42 -2.96 8.85 -0.63
N TRP A 43 -1.67 8.63 -0.79
CA TRP A 43 -1.13 7.78 -1.86
C TRP A 43 -1.55 6.32 -1.72
N LEU A 44 -1.42 5.73 -0.53
CA LEU A 44 -1.87 4.36 -0.27
C LEU A 44 -3.37 4.21 -0.50
N MET A 45 -4.16 5.22 -0.15
CA MET A 45 -5.61 5.23 -0.38
C MET A 45 -5.94 5.25 -1.88
N VAL A 46 -5.24 6.06 -2.68
CA VAL A 46 -5.41 6.08 -4.14
C VAL A 46 -5.09 4.71 -4.74
N GLN A 47 -3.97 4.09 -4.34
CA GLN A 47 -3.60 2.76 -4.82
C GLN A 47 -4.64 1.70 -4.45
N THR A 48 -5.16 1.73 -3.22
CA THR A 48 -6.21 0.81 -2.76
C THR A 48 -7.49 0.97 -3.59
N ILE A 49 -7.97 2.20 -3.78
CA ILE A 49 -9.18 2.48 -4.58
C ILE A 49 -9.00 2.04 -6.03
N MET A 50 -7.83 2.27 -6.62
CA MET A 50 -7.55 1.86 -8.00
C MET A 50 -7.48 0.33 -8.13
N LEU A 51 -6.91 -0.36 -7.15
CA LEU A 51 -6.89 -1.82 -7.10
C LEU A 51 -8.30 -2.39 -6.98
N ASP A 52 -9.11 -1.86 -6.06
CA ASP A 52 -10.50 -2.29 -5.86
C ASP A 52 -11.32 -2.10 -7.13
N ARG A 53 -11.23 -0.92 -7.74
CA ARG A 53 -11.94 -0.64 -8.99
C ARG A 53 -11.53 -1.55 -10.13
N ALA A 54 -10.21 -1.76 -10.31
CA ALA A 54 -9.70 -2.62 -11.38
C ALA A 54 -10.12 -4.08 -11.17
N LEU A 55 -10.10 -4.55 -9.91
CA LEU A 55 -10.58 -5.88 -9.55
C LEU A 55 -12.06 -6.04 -9.86
N ASP A 56 -12.91 -5.12 -9.44
CA ASP A 56 -14.35 -5.18 -9.66
C ASP A 56 -14.72 -5.17 -11.14
N LEU A 57 -14.05 -4.36 -11.95
CA LEU A 57 -14.27 -4.34 -13.41
C LEU A 57 -13.88 -5.67 -14.05
N THR A 58 -12.74 -6.26 -13.66
CA THR A 58 -12.28 -7.55 -14.16
C THR A 58 -13.21 -8.70 -13.73
N VAL A 59 -13.66 -8.66 -12.48
CA VAL A 59 -14.63 -9.64 -11.94
C VAL A 59 -15.97 -9.55 -12.66
N ARG A 60 -16.41 -8.34 -13.02
CA ARG A 60 -17.61 -8.15 -13.82
C ARG A 60 -17.47 -8.77 -15.22
N GLU A 61 -16.31 -8.61 -15.88
CA GLU A 61 -16.04 -9.23 -17.19
C GLU A 61 -16.06 -10.77 -17.10
N LEU A 62 -15.52 -11.34 -16.00
CA LEU A 62 -15.61 -12.78 -15.73
C LEU A 62 -17.06 -13.24 -15.57
N ARG A 63 -17.84 -12.52 -14.78
CA ARG A 63 -19.23 -12.85 -14.49
C ARG A 63 -20.08 -12.92 -15.75
N ILE A 64 -19.95 -11.98 -16.67
CA ILE A 64 -20.73 -11.93 -17.93
C ILE A 64 -20.14 -12.83 -19.01
N GLY A 65 -19.11 -13.61 -18.72
CA GLY A 65 -18.49 -14.52 -19.68
C GLY A 65 -17.74 -13.86 -20.83
N SER A 66 -17.51 -12.53 -20.76
CA SER A 66 -16.76 -11.82 -21.80
C SER A 66 -15.26 -12.09 -21.77
N PHE A 67 -14.78 -12.73 -20.72
CA PHE A 67 -13.38 -13.10 -20.54
C PHE A 67 -13.19 -14.59 -20.91
N ALA A 68 -12.84 -14.83 -22.18
CA ALA A 68 -12.57 -16.18 -22.66
C ALA A 68 -11.28 -16.73 -22.02
N ASN A 69 -11.33 -17.93 -21.44
CA ASN A 69 -10.19 -18.62 -20.82
C ASN A 69 -9.45 -17.77 -19.77
N PRO A 70 -10.04 -17.55 -18.59
CA PRO A 70 -9.43 -16.77 -17.55
C PRO A 70 -8.19 -17.50 -16.98
N THR A 71 -7.02 -17.02 -17.35
CA THR A 71 -5.76 -17.42 -16.72
C THR A 71 -5.34 -16.40 -15.69
N GLN A 72 -4.53 -16.83 -14.71
CA GLN A 72 -4.03 -15.93 -13.68
C GLN A 72 -3.25 -14.75 -14.30
N GLU A 73 -2.46 -15.02 -15.33
CA GLU A 73 -1.67 -14.00 -16.02
C GLU A 73 -2.55 -13.00 -16.79
N ALA A 74 -3.53 -13.50 -17.55
CA ALA A 74 -4.44 -12.63 -18.30
C ALA A 74 -5.28 -11.74 -17.37
N MET A 75 -5.75 -12.25 -16.23
CA MET A 75 -6.43 -11.44 -15.24
C MET A 75 -5.52 -10.39 -14.61
N ARG A 76 -4.29 -10.76 -14.27
CA ARG A 76 -3.29 -9.83 -13.73
C ARG A 76 -3.01 -8.70 -14.72
N GLU A 77 -2.79 -9.04 -15.98
CA GLU A 77 -2.58 -8.06 -17.04
C GLU A 77 -3.75 -7.08 -17.15
N ARG A 78 -4.99 -7.59 -17.10
CA ARG A 78 -6.20 -6.77 -17.17
C ARG A 78 -6.33 -5.81 -16.00
N ILE A 79 -6.12 -6.31 -14.78
CA ILE A 79 -6.15 -5.47 -13.56
C ILE A 79 -5.06 -4.40 -13.64
N CYS A 80 -3.85 -4.77 -13.99
CA CYS A 80 -2.73 -3.83 -14.07
C CYS A 80 -2.90 -2.77 -15.17
N ALA A 81 -3.53 -3.12 -16.29
CA ALA A 81 -3.87 -2.17 -17.36
C ALA A 81 -4.86 -1.09 -16.89
N GLN A 82 -5.76 -1.45 -15.97
CA GLN A 82 -6.76 -0.52 -15.43
C GLN A 82 -6.23 0.25 -14.19
N ALA A 83 -5.36 -0.35 -13.40
CA ALA A 83 -4.78 0.23 -12.19
C ALA A 83 -3.40 0.86 -12.46
N VAL A 84 -3.35 1.87 -13.31
CA VAL A 84 -2.12 2.50 -13.83
C VAL A 84 -1.21 3.11 -12.76
N VAL A 85 -1.72 3.35 -11.55
CA VAL A 85 -0.95 3.91 -10.42
C VAL A 85 -0.15 2.85 -9.67
N LEU A 86 -0.40 1.56 -9.94
CA LEU A 86 0.30 0.46 -9.29
C LEU A 86 1.64 0.19 -10.00
N VAL A 87 2.72 0.64 -9.39
CA VAL A 87 4.07 0.46 -9.93
C VAL A 87 4.45 -1.03 -9.89
N ASP A 88 5.08 -1.52 -10.96
CA ASP A 88 5.49 -2.94 -11.10
C ASP A 88 4.36 -3.95 -10.86
N CYS A 89 3.11 -3.55 -11.14
CA CYS A 89 1.90 -4.31 -10.86
C CYS A 89 1.99 -5.78 -11.30
N GLN A 90 2.49 -6.05 -12.50
CA GLN A 90 2.65 -7.41 -13.05
C GLN A 90 3.51 -8.33 -12.16
N LYS A 91 4.51 -7.75 -11.48
CA LYS A 91 5.44 -8.50 -10.64
C LYS A 91 4.99 -8.61 -9.18
N THR A 92 4.16 -7.68 -8.73
CA THR A 92 3.82 -7.52 -7.32
C THR A 92 2.38 -7.88 -6.99
N LEU A 93 1.51 -8.04 -7.99
CA LEU A 93 0.12 -8.41 -7.82
C LEU A 93 -0.06 -9.92 -7.74
N ALA A 94 -0.43 -10.43 -6.58
CA ALA A 94 -0.91 -11.81 -6.39
C ALA A 94 -2.43 -11.85 -6.56
N LEU A 95 -2.92 -12.90 -7.25
CA LEU A 95 -4.34 -13.08 -7.51
C LEU A 95 -4.77 -14.49 -7.13
N GLU A 96 -5.81 -14.62 -6.32
CA GLU A 96 -6.40 -15.90 -5.93
C GLU A 96 -7.89 -15.92 -6.30
N LEU A 97 -8.33 -17.03 -6.90
CA LEU A 97 -9.72 -17.36 -7.16
C LEU A 97 -10.04 -18.67 -6.46
N ILE A 98 -11.07 -18.65 -5.62
CA ILE A 98 -11.41 -19.80 -4.74
C ILE A 98 -12.91 -20.06 -4.85
N PRO A 99 -13.34 -21.17 -5.44
CA PRO A 99 -14.75 -21.55 -5.45
C PRO A 99 -15.25 -21.81 -4.02
N ILE A 100 -16.40 -21.25 -3.67
CA ILE A 100 -17.06 -21.39 -2.38
C ILE A 100 -18.24 -22.33 -2.53
N THR A 101 -18.13 -23.52 -1.93
CA THR A 101 -19.19 -24.54 -1.95
C THR A 101 -20.04 -24.55 -0.68
N SER A 102 -19.51 -24.01 0.40
CA SER A 102 -20.17 -23.90 1.71
C SER A 102 -19.57 -22.76 2.52
N ALA A 103 -20.24 -22.35 3.60
CA ALA A 103 -19.70 -21.34 4.51
C ALA A 103 -18.33 -21.74 5.11
N ALA A 104 -18.08 -23.05 5.30
CA ALA A 104 -16.81 -23.56 5.80
C ALA A 104 -15.68 -23.48 4.77
N SER A 105 -15.99 -23.37 3.47
CA SER A 105 -14.98 -23.24 2.40
C SER A 105 -14.52 -21.79 2.16
N TYR A 106 -15.10 -20.83 2.89
CA TYR A 106 -14.67 -19.45 2.82
C TYR A 106 -13.26 -19.30 3.41
N PRO A 107 -12.30 -18.69 2.68
CA PRO A 107 -10.92 -18.58 3.13
C PRO A 107 -10.82 -17.62 4.31
N THR A 108 -10.41 -18.14 5.46
CA THR A 108 -10.14 -17.39 6.70
C THR A 108 -8.66 -17.07 6.84
N ASP A 109 -7.81 -17.65 6.00
CA ASP A 109 -6.38 -17.42 5.97
C ASP A 109 -6.04 -16.00 5.48
N ALA A 110 -4.86 -15.51 5.86
CA ALA A 110 -4.35 -14.23 5.37
C ALA A 110 -4.12 -14.27 3.85
N ALA A 111 -4.23 -13.11 3.20
CA ALA A 111 -3.91 -12.98 1.78
C ALA A 111 -2.46 -13.40 1.52
N ARG A 112 -2.25 -14.23 0.51
CA ARG A 112 -0.92 -14.58 0.03
C ARG A 112 -0.48 -13.55 -0.98
N CYS A 113 0.61 -12.86 -0.67
CA CYS A 113 1.15 -11.81 -1.49
C CYS A 113 2.46 -12.27 -2.12
N LEU A 114 2.81 -11.74 -3.28
CA LEU A 114 4.08 -12.03 -3.91
C LEU A 114 5.21 -11.36 -3.12
N ASN A 115 6.32 -12.08 -2.96
CA ASN A 115 7.51 -11.52 -2.35
C ASN A 115 8.42 -10.98 -3.47
N ARG A 116 8.90 -9.74 -3.33
CA ARG A 116 9.76 -9.09 -4.34
C ARG A 116 11.18 -9.65 -4.36
N ASP A 117 11.66 -10.10 -3.22
CA ASP A 117 13.08 -10.39 -3.00
C ASP A 117 13.41 -11.88 -3.14
N THR A 118 12.40 -12.75 -3.23
CA THR A 118 12.61 -14.19 -3.33
C THR A 118 12.15 -14.75 -4.66
N THR A 119 12.88 -15.74 -5.16
CA THR A 119 12.48 -16.53 -6.33
C THR A 119 11.36 -17.52 -5.99
N LEU A 120 11.21 -17.87 -4.71
CA LEU A 120 10.17 -18.76 -4.22
C LEU A 120 8.89 -17.95 -3.97
N GLN A 121 7.94 -18.08 -4.87
CA GLN A 121 6.64 -17.43 -4.76
C GLN A 121 5.62 -18.38 -4.10
N PRO A 122 4.65 -17.85 -3.35
CA PRO A 122 3.60 -18.67 -2.75
C PRO A 122 2.75 -19.33 -3.83
N VAL A 123 2.36 -20.58 -3.59
CA VAL A 123 1.38 -21.25 -4.44
C VAL A 123 0.02 -20.60 -4.25
N LEU A 124 -0.47 -19.96 -5.30
CA LEU A 124 -1.76 -19.28 -5.33
C LEU A 124 -2.83 -20.23 -5.86
N ARG A 125 -4.01 -20.20 -5.23
CA ARG A 125 -5.17 -20.95 -5.72
C ARG A 125 -5.83 -20.13 -6.83
N PHE A 126 -5.95 -20.74 -7.99
CA PHE A 126 -6.59 -20.09 -9.13
C PHE A 126 -7.56 -21.07 -9.79
N ASP A 127 -8.82 -20.98 -9.39
CA ASP A 127 -9.91 -21.78 -9.95
C ASP A 127 -11.12 -20.85 -10.18
N ALA A 128 -11.44 -20.63 -11.44
CA ALA A 128 -12.56 -19.78 -11.84
C ALA A 128 -13.94 -20.39 -11.52
N GLY A 129 -13.97 -21.61 -11.00
CA GLY A 129 -15.19 -22.33 -10.65
C GLY A 129 -16.00 -22.80 -11.85
N GLN A 130 -17.09 -23.50 -11.54
CA GLN A 130 -18.06 -23.97 -12.54
C GLN A 130 -19.28 -23.03 -12.62
N ARG A 131 -20.15 -23.27 -13.61
CA ARG A 131 -21.42 -22.54 -13.73
C ARG A 131 -22.23 -22.62 -12.43
N THR A 132 -22.88 -21.53 -12.07
CA THR A 132 -23.67 -21.36 -10.84
C THR A 132 -22.88 -21.39 -9.55
N GLN A 133 -21.56 -21.55 -9.60
CA GLN A 133 -20.70 -21.55 -8.43
C GLN A 133 -20.33 -20.11 -8.00
N THR A 134 -20.34 -19.87 -6.70
CA THR A 134 -19.80 -18.64 -6.12
C THR A 134 -18.29 -18.74 -6.08
N VAL A 135 -17.59 -17.74 -6.60
CA VAL A 135 -16.14 -17.65 -6.56
C VAL A 135 -15.71 -16.43 -5.75
N PHE A 136 -14.89 -16.64 -4.76
CA PHE A 136 -14.22 -15.58 -4.00
C PHE A 136 -12.95 -15.20 -4.72
N VAL A 137 -12.76 -13.90 -4.89
CA VAL A 137 -11.58 -13.34 -5.55
C VAL A 137 -10.81 -12.48 -4.56
N ARG A 138 -9.52 -12.68 -4.48
CA ARG A 138 -8.64 -11.92 -3.60
C ARG A 138 -7.41 -11.49 -4.38
N ALA A 139 -7.16 -10.19 -4.38
CA ALA A 139 -5.96 -9.57 -4.95
C ALA A 139 -5.10 -9.01 -3.82
N CYS A 140 -3.81 -9.28 -3.85
CA CYS A 140 -2.83 -8.69 -2.95
C CYS A 140 -1.75 -7.97 -3.76
N TYR A 141 -1.61 -6.68 -3.52
CA TYR A 141 -0.57 -5.85 -4.09
C TYR A 141 0.40 -5.40 -2.98
N VAL A 142 1.69 -5.47 -3.27
CA VAL A 142 2.75 -5.13 -2.31
C VAL A 142 3.37 -3.80 -2.72
N VAL A 143 3.40 -2.83 -1.80
CA VAL A 143 3.90 -1.47 -2.02
C VAL A 143 4.90 -1.07 -0.95
N GLU A 144 5.96 -0.38 -1.34
CA GLU A 144 6.90 0.23 -0.40
C GLU A 144 6.39 1.59 0.07
N PRO A 145 6.42 1.87 1.38
CA PRO A 145 6.10 3.18 1.89
C PRO A 145 7.16 4.21 1.46
N PHE A 146 6.76 5.44 1.18
CA PHE A 146 7.69 6.53 0.85
C PHE A 146 8.57 6.92 2.02
N THR A 147 8.04 6.84 3.23
CA THR A 147 8.70 7.26 4.47
C THR A 147 8.78 6.10 5.48
N PRO A 148 9.56 5.03 5.20
CA PRO A 148 9.55 3.81 6.02
C PRO A 148 10.01 4.04 7.47
N GLY A 149 10.76 5.10 7.74
CA GLY A 149 11.30 5.45 9.05
C GLY A 149 10.69 6.70 9.70
N LEU A 150 9.60 7.26 9.17
CA LEU A 150 8.99 8.50 9.66
C LEU A 150 7.46 8.42 9.64
N GLY A 151 6.83 8.99 10.65
CA GLY A 151 5.38 9.21 10.69
C GLY A 151 4.57 7.93 10.49
N LEU A 152 3.68 7.94 9.51
CA LEU A 152 2.81 6.80 9.19
C LEU A 152 3.62 5.55 8.84
N GLY A 153 4.72 5.70 8.11
CA GLY A 153 5.56 4.57 7.72
C GLY A 153 6.17 3.79 8.89
N LEU A 154 6.24 4.34 10.11
CA LEU A 154 6.64 3.61 11.31
C LEU A 154 5.54 2.70 11.86
N VAL A 155 4.27 3.08 11.69
CA VAL A 155 3.12 2.43 12.33
C VAL A 155 2.46 1.40 11.43
N LEU A 156 2.62 1.52 10.10
CA LEU A 156 2.06 0.57 9.14
C LEU A 156 2.58 -0.85 9.38
N SER A 157 1.68 -1.82 9.32
CA SER A 157 2.04 -3.24 9.33
C SER A 157 2.78 -3.59 8.04
N LYS A 158 4.06 -3.88 8.18
CA LYS A 158 4.96 -4.27 7.09
C LYS A 158 5.20 -5.76 7.10
N ASP A 159 5.52 -6.31 5.95
CA ASP A 159 6.04 -7.67 5.84
C ASP A 159 7.55 -7.71 6.16
N GLU A 160 8.16 -8.88 6.01
CA GLU A 160 9.59 -9.10 6.28
C GLU A 160 10.51 -8.24 5.39
N THR A 161 10.02 -7.79 4.25
CA THR A 161 10.76 -6.93 3.31
C THR A 161 10.57 -5.44 3.58
N GLY A 162 9.75 -5.09 4.58
CA GLY A 162 9.41 -3.70 4.91
C GLY A 162 8.28 -3.11 4.06
N ALA A 163 7.64 -3.90 3.22
CA ALA A 163 6.57 -3.47 2.34
C ALA A 163 5.19 -3.59 3.01
N VAL A 164 4.25 -2.75 2.57
CA VAL A 164 2.85 -2.75 3.00
C VAL A 164 2.02 -3.57 2.02
N ARG A 165 1.07 -4.36 2.55
CA ARG A 165 0.17 -5.19 1.75
C ARG A 165 -1.16 -4.48 1.58
N LEU A 166 -1.56 -4.24 0.33
CA LEU A 166 -2.88 -3.77 -0.03
C LEU A 166 -3.68 -4.98 -0.52
N VAL A 167 -4.80 -5.27 0.14
CA VAL A 167 -5.62 -6.44 -0.16
C VAL A 167 -7.01 -6.00 -0.57
N SER A 168 -7.38 -6.34 -1.80
CA SER A 168 -8.73 -6.18 -2.33
C SER A 168 -9.45 -7.53 -2.41
N LYS A 169 -10.74 -7.52 -2.14
CA LYS A 169 -11.57 -8.73 -2.14
C LYS A 169 -12.85 -8.45 -2.92
N SER A 170 -13.22 -9.40 -3.76
CA SER A 170 -14.48 -9.36 -4.50
C SER A 170 -15.05 -10.78 -4.60
N GLY A 171 -16.22 -10.94 -5.15
CA GLY A 171 -16.83 -12.23 -5.37
C GLY A 171 -17.88 -12.16 -6.47
N PHE A 172 -18.08 -13.26 -7.17
CA PHE A 172 -19.09 -13.38 -8.20
C PHE A 172 -19.69 -14.77 -8.24
N ILE A 173 -20.85 -14.85 -8.86
CA ILE A 173 -21.47 -16.11 -9.23
C ILE A 173 -21.33 -16.25 -10.75
N ASN A 174 -20.77 -17.38 -11.20
CA ASN A 174 -20.68 -17.66 -12.63
C ASN A 174 -22.08 -17.77 -13.23
N GLU A 175 -22.39 -16.91 -14.19
CA GLU A 175 -23.67 -17.00 -14.89
C GLU A 175 -23.66 -18.13 -15.93
N PRO A 176 -24.78 -18.84 -16.13
CA PRO A 176 -24.91 -19.75 -17.24
C PRO A 176 -24.85 -18.94 -18.55
N ALA A 177 -23.94 -19.29 -19.46
CA ALA A 177 -23.92 -18.76 -20.80
C ALA A 177 -25.08 -19.34 -21.62
#